data_5cdf37bf4a055b2fc1884bb32752defa
#
_entry.id   5cdf37bf4a055b2fc1884bb32752defa
#
_cell.length_a   1.000
_cell.length_b   1.000
_cell.length_c   1.000
_cell.angle_alpha   90.00
_cell.angle_beta   90.00
_cell.angle_gamma   90.00
#
_symmetry.space_group_name_H-M   'P 1'
#
loop_
_entity.id
_entity.type
_entity.pdbx_description
1 polymer ?
#
loop_
_entity_poly.entity_id
_entity_poly.type
_entity_poly.pdbx_seq_one_letter_code
_entity_poly.pdbx_strand_id
1 'polypeptide(L)'
;MLCSSHNIYTAFMKLPHTNASWKPKLNVPLLLIRPSPPALRRWVPMATGPSLIPNRPCHHGDKVVVIMGATGSGKSQLSIDLATLFPSEIINSDKMQVYSGLDITTNKIPPEDRLGIPHHLIGSIGPEAGEFTPSDFRALGQSVIEDIISRGNLPFVVGGSNSFIYALLAERFNPGSDVLSGSGKVSHELVFDCCFLWVDLSFPVLDEYLRKRVDDMFNSGMFEELVQYYYDDTNRFQRGNRTGLQKAIGVPEFERCFRRYAPRKSDTWAGLDPVRRAAYQEAVREIKENTCQLAKRQIGKIMRLRDGGWDLRRLNATEAFRAAMAAEGSGKGHRWADIWEAQVLGPSAKIVKRFLEE
;
A
#
# COMPACT_ATOMS: atom_id res chain seq x y z
N MET A 1 18.19 11.61 31.15
CA MET A 1 18.49 11.86 29.73
C MET A 1 17.62 10.94 28.90
N LEU A 2 16.46 11.43 28.47
CA LEU A 2 15.49 10.67 27.67
C LEU A 2 15.89 10.80 26.20
N CYS A 3 16.44 9.73 25.64
CA CYS A 3 16.75 9.65 24.22
C CYS A 3 15.44 9.42 23.47
N SER A 4 14.99 10.46 22.78
CA SER A 4 13.79 10.42 21.94
C SER A 4 14.12 9.63 20.67
N SER A 5 13.68 8.37 20.62
CA SER A 5 13.73 7.54 19.42
C SER A 5 12.73 8.09 18.38
N HIS A 6 13.21 8.93 17.46
CA HIS A 6 12.42 9.37 16.33
C HIS A 6 12.27 8.23 15.32
N ASN A 7 11.05 7.93 15.02
CA ASN A 7 10.52 6.86 14.18
C ASN A 7 11.02 7.00 12.73
N ILE A 8 11.57 5.94 12.08
CA ILE A 8 11.95 5.94 10.64
C ILE A 8 10.75 6.25 9.75
N TYR A 9 9.55 5.84 10.18
CA TYR A 9 8.31 6.19 9.50
C TYR A 9 8.19 7.70 9.38
N THR A 10 8.56 8.42 10.43
CA THR A 10 8.59 9.89 10.46
C THR A 10 9.71 10.45 9.58
N ALA A 11 10.84 9.75 9.42
CA ALA A 11 11.94 10.19 8.55
C ALA A 11 11.62 10.03 7.06
N PHE A 12 10.84 9.00 6.68
CA PHE A 12 10.35 8.85 5.31
C PHE A 12 9.13 9.72 5.00
N MET A 13 8.41 10.19 6.03
CA MET A 13 7.19 10.98 5.87
C MET A 13 7.34 12.45 6.27
N LYS A 14 8.37 12.81 7.06
CA LYS A 14 8.65 14.20 7.45
C LYS A 14 9.82 14.72 6.66
N LEU A 15 9.54 15.21 5.45
CA LEU A 15 10.43 16.14 4.77
C LEU A 15 10.45 17.46 5.58
N PRO A 16 11.61 17.96 6.01
CA PRO A 16 11.67 19.34 6.47
C PRO A 16 11.29 20.23 5.29
N HIS A 17 10.33 21.13 5.48
CA HIS A 17 10.04 22.20 4.55
C HIS A 17 11.28 23.08 4.43
N THR A 18 12.22 22.71 3.58
CA THR A 18 13.23 23.64 3.12
C THR A 18 12.59 24.45 2.01
N ASN A 19 12.41 25.75 2.26
CA ASN A 19 12.13 26.78 1.27
C ASN A 19 13.28 26.85 0.25
N ALA A 20 13.43 25.84 -0.57
CA ALA A 20 14.17 25.89 -1.80
C ALA A 20 13.13 26.05 -2.91
N SER A 21 12.89 27.30 -3.30
CA SER A 21 11.97 27.67 -4.37
C SER A 21 12.50 27.14 -5.71
N TRP A 22 12.17 25.91 -6.03
CA TRP A 22 12.26 25.42 -7.39
C TRP A 22 10.89 25.56 -8.04
N LYS A 23 10.69 26.72 -8.71
CA LYS A 23 9.49 26.95 -9.54
C LYS A 23 9.81 26.52 -10.97
N PRO A 24 9.20 25.48 -11.52
CA PRO A 24 9.14 25.35 -12.97
C PRO A 24 8.25 26.48 -13.50
N LYS A 25 8.78 27.30 -14.40
CA LYS A 25 7.99 28.29 -15.14
C LYS A 25 7.11 27.57 -16.15
N LEU A 26 5.89 27.25 -15.74
CA LEU A 26 4.78 26.97 -16.66
C LEU A 26 3.68 27.97 -16.32
N ASN A 27 3.54 28.98 -17.21
CA ASN A 27 2.42 29.91 -17.18
C ASN A 27 1.14 29.18 -17.58
N VAL A 28 0.31 28.84 -16.61
CA VAL A 28 -1.10 28.51 -16.80
C VAL A 28 -1.87 29.23 -15.69
N PRO A 29 -2.93 30.00 -15.99
CA PRO A 29 -3.67 30.74 -14.98
C PRO A 29 -4.50 29.80 -14.10
N LEU A 30 -4.27 29.85 -12.80
CA LEU A 30 -5.04 29.17 -11.77
C LEU A 30 -6.40 29.86 -11.61
N LEU A 31 -7.45 29.26 -12.12
CA LEU A 31 -8.81 29.55 -11.68
C LEU A 31 -9.11 28.74 -10.43
N LEU A 32 -9.20 29.46 -9.30
CA LEU A 32 -9.64 28.93 -8.00
C LEU A 32 -11.14 28.58 -8.06
N ILE A 33 -11.46 27.30 -8.26
CA ILE A 33 -12.76 26.74 -7.94
C ILE A 33 -12.56 25.72 -6.82
N ARG A 34 -13.07 26.03 -5.62
CA ARG A 34 -13.17 25.06 -4.52
C ARG A 34 -14.39 24.17 -4.78
N PRO A 35 -14.26 22.84 -4.99
CA PRO A 35 -15.39 21.94 -4.91
C PRO A 35 -15.58 21.46 -3.47
N SER A 36 -16.83 21.46 -3.00
CA SER A 36 -17.26 20.82 -1.76
C SER A 36 -17.11 19.30 -1.88
N PRO A 37 -16.76 18.57 -0.79
CA PRO A 37 -16.62 17.14 -0.86
C PRO A 37 -17.97 16.46 -1.14
N PRO A 38 -18.05 15.50 -2.08
CA PRO A 38 -19.27 14.74 -2.32
C PRO A 38 -19.55 13.82 -1.13
N ALA A 39 -20.80 13.81 -0.66
CA ALA A 39 -21.28 12.91 0.37
C ALA A 39 -21.09 11.44 -0.08
N LEU A 40 -20.34 10.68 0.71
CA LEU A 40 -20.17 9.24 0.56
C LEU A 40 -21.53 8.55 0.60
N ARG A 41 -21.99 8.04 -0.53
CA ARG A 41 -23.14 7.14 -0.59
C ARG A 41 -22.75 5.84 0.12
N ARG A 42 -23.54 5.49 1.15
CA ARG A 42 -23.44 4.23 1.89
C ARG A 42 -23.52 3.06 0.90
N TRP A 43 -22.46 2.25 0.85
CA TRP A 43 -22.44 1.03 0.04
C TRP A 43 -23.48 0.04 0.60
N VAL A 44 -24.39 -0.42 -0.26
CA VAL A 44 -25.36 -1.48 0.05
C VAL A 44 -24.93 -2.70 -0.79
N PRO A 45 -24.77 -3.90 -0.20
CA PRO A 45 -24.45 -5.09 -0.98
C PRO A 45 -25.59 -5.34 -1.98
N MET A 46 -25.29 -5.34 -3.27
CA MET A 46 -26.24 -5.77 -4.29
C MET A 46 -26.50 -7.26 -4.12
N ALA A 47 -27.78 -7.62 -3.98
CA ALA A 47 -28.27 -8.98 -4.06
C ALA A 47 -27.86 -9.58 -5.42
N THR A 48 -27.44 -10.84 -5.41
CA THR A 48 -27.04 -11.63 -6.57
C THR A 48 -28.23 -11.83 -7.54
N GLY A 49 -28.32 -10.91 -8.51
CA GLY A 49 -29.10 -11.10 -9.71
C GLY A 49 -28.13 -11.30 -10.89
N PRO A 50 -28.54 -11.94 -12.00
CA PRO A 50 -27.67 -12.12 -13.15
C PRO A 50 -27.30 -10.75 -13.70
N SER A 51 -26.04 -10.34 -13.53
CA SER A 51 -25.54 -9.05 -14.00
C SER A 51 -25.44 -9.07 -15.52
N LEU A 52 -26.34 -8.42 -16.18
CA LEU A 52 -26.11 -7.86 -17.51
C LEU A 52 -25.06 -6.75 -17.33
N ILE A 53 -23.78 -7.11 -17.37
CA ILE A 53 -22.69 -6.14 -17.52
C ILE A 53 -22.86 -5.60 -18.97
N PRO A 54 -23.17 -4.29 -19.16
CA PRO A 54 -23.11 -3.72 -20.49
C PRO A 54 -21.68 -3.93 -21.00
N ASN A 55 -21.53 -4.42 -22.24
CA ASN A 55 -20.27 -4.41 -22.97
C ASN A 55 -19.82 -2.94 -23.07
N ARG A 56 -19.06 -2.45 -22.08
CA ARG A 56 -18.38 -1.16 -22.20
C ARG A 56 -17.27 -1.30 -23.22
N PRO A 57 -17.13 -0.36 -24.17
CA PRO A 57 -16.00 -0.36 -25.09
C PRO A 57 -14.71 -0.31 -24.26
N CYS A 58 -13.72 -1.11 -24.67
CA CYS A 58 -12.38 -1.05 -24.11
C CYS A 58 -11.90 0.40 -24.13
N HIS A 59 -11.48 0.94 -22.98
CA HIS A 59 -10.92 2.29 -22.85
C HIS A 59 -9.46 2.32 -23.34
N HIS A 60 -9.20 1.81 -24.55
CA HIS A 60 -7.90 1.92 -25.20
C HIS A 60 -7.59 3.42 -25.41
N GLY A 61 -6.64 3.92 -24.62
CA GLY A 61 -6.19 5.31 -24.67
C GLY A 61 -6.26 6.04 -23.32
N ASP A 62 -7.01 5.52 -22.34
CA ASP A 62 -7.01 6.08 -20.99
C ASP A 62 -5.72 5.71 -20.25
N LYS A 63 -4.97 6.73 -19.81
CA LYS A 63 -3.64 6.56 -19.22
C LYS A 63 -3.71 6.30 -17.72
N VAL A 64 -2.98 5.28 -17.27
CA VAL A 64 -2.89 4.87 -15.86
C VAL A 64 -1.43 4.66 -15.46
N VAL A 65 -0.97 5.26 -14.37
CA VAL A 65 0.34 4.97 -13.80
C VAL A 65 0.21 3.93 -12.69
N VAL A 66 1.01 2.89 -12.76
CA VAL A 66 0.99 1.77 -11.81
C VAL A 66 2.28 1.72 -11.04
N ILE A 67 2.22 1.96 -9.73
CA ILE A 67 3.39 1.95 -8.84
C ILE A 67 3.35 0.66 -8.01
N MET A 68 4.21 -0.28 -8.35
CA MET A 68 4.25 -1.61 -7.75
C MET A 68 5.62 -1.91 -7.11
N GLY A 69 5.65 -2.91 -6.26
CA GLY A 69 6.85 -3.32 -5.52
C GLY A 69 6.45 -4.12 -4.28
N ALA A 70 7.42 -4.71 -3.60
CA ALA A 70 7.18 -5.44 -2.36
C ALA A 70 6.68 -4.51 -1.24
N THR A 71 6.06 -5.09 -0.20
CA THR A 71 5.78 -4.33 1.02
C THR A 71 7.08 -3.69 1.53
N GLY A 72 7.03 -2.44 2.00
CA GLY A 72 8.20 -1.72 2.49
C GLY A 72 9.14 -1.15 1.42
N SER A 73 8.84 -1.23 0.13
CA SER A 73 9.75 -0.73 -0.91
C SER A 73 9.68 0.79 -1.17
N GLY A 74 8.81 1.55 -0.49
CA GLY A 74 8.69 3.00 -0.70
C GLY A 74 7.64 3.43 -1.73
N LYS A 75 6.74 2.52 -2.17
CA LYS A 75 5.69 2.84 -3.15
C LYS A 75 4.82 4.04 -2.78
N SER A 76 4.36 4.08 -1.53
CA SER A 76 3.50 5.19 -1.05
C SER A 76 4.24 6.52 -1.06
N GLN A 77 5.54 6.53 -0.67
CA GLN A 77 6.37 7.73 -0.78
C GLN A 77 6.45 8.20 -2.23
N LEU A 78 6.82 7.28 -3.16
CA LEU A 78 6.93 7.62 -4.58
C LEU A 78 5.61 8.13 -5.15
N SER A 79 4.48 7.54 -4.75
CA SER A 79 3.16 7.96 -5.27
C SER A 79 2.80 9.39 -4.85
N ILE A 80 3.12 9.77 -3.61
CA ILE A 80 2.91 11.12 -3.11
C ILE A 80 3.86 12.10 -3.78
N ASP A 81 5.16 11.77 -3.86
CA ASP A 81 6.15 12.61 -4.51
C ASP A 81 5.76 12.90 -5.97
N LEU A 82 5.36 11.89 -6.72
CA LEU A 82 4.88 12.07 -8.11
C LEU A 82 3.56 12.85 -8.18
N ALA A 83 2.65 12.65 -7.23
CA ALA A 83 1.38 13.37 -7.19
C ALA A 83 1.56 14.87 -6.87
N THR A 84 2.70 15.27 -6.30
CA THR A 84 3.05 16.70 -6.19
C THR A 84 3.50 17.30 -7.52
N LEU A 85 3.93 16.48 -8.47
CA LEU A 85 4.43 16.91 -9.79
C LEU A 85 3.38 16.80 -10.90
N PHE A 86 2.43 15.89 -10.74
CA PHE A 86 1.37 15.62 -11.73
C PHE A 86 0.00 15.70 -11.06
N PRO A 87 -1.00 16.39 -11.65
CA PRO A 87 -2.38 16.36 -11.18
C PRO A 87 -2.91 14.93 -11.19
N SER A 88 -2.99 14.31 -10.02
CA SER A 88 -3.28 12.88 -9.91
C SER A 88 -3.98 12.52 -8.60
N GLU A 89 -4.63 11.36 -8.60
CA GLU A 89 -5.26 10.78 -7.43
C GLU A 89 -4.81 9.32 -7.26
N ILE A 90 -4.66 8.88 -6.02
CA ILE A 90 -4.07 7.58 -5.68
C ILE A 90 -5.17 6.55 -5.42
N ILE A 91 -5.09 5.39 -6.06
CA ILE A 91 -5.95 4.22 -5.85
C ILE A 91 -5.12 3.16 -5.14
N ASN A 92 -5.46 2.88 -3.89
CA ASN A 92 -4.79 1.82 -3.13
C ASN A 92 -5.12 0.45 -3.71
N SER A 93 -4.10 -0.35 -4.03
CA SER A 93 -4.20 -1.74 -4.45
C SER A 93 -3.55 -2.72 -3.46
N ASP A 94 -3.51 -2.36 -2.17
CA ASP A 94 -3.14 -3.29 -1.11
C ASP A 94 -4.40 -3.91 -0.49
N LYS A 95 -4.48 -5.25 -0.52
CA LYS A 95 -5.66 -6.01 -0.09
C LYS A 95 -6.04 -5.78 1.37
N MET A 96 -5.05 -5.63 2.26
CA MET A 96 -5.36 -5.44 3.67
C MET A 96 -5.75 -4.00 3.99
N GLN A 97 -5.23 -3.04 3.25
CA GLN A 97 -5.51 -1.62 3.45
C GLN A 97 -6.89 -1.17 2.94
N VAL A 98 -7.58 -1.99 2.12
CA VAL A 98 -8.95 -1.64 1.69
C VAL A 98 -9.96 -1.69 2.85
N TYR A 99 -9.68 -2.51 3.87
CA TYR A 99 -10.55 -2.62 5.04
C TYR A 99 -10.35 -1.47 6.03
N SER A 100 -11.42 -1.02 6.66
CA SER A 100 -11.37 -0.09 7.79
C SER A 100 -10.86 -0.80 9.06
N GLY A 101 -10.18 -0.06 9.92
CA GLY A 101 -9.53 -0.58 11.13
C GLY A 101 -8.17 -1.23 10.87
N LEU A 102 -7.45 -1.54 11.93
CA LEU A 102 -6.08 -2.04 11.92
C LEU A 102 -5.13 -1.17 11.08
N ASP A 103 -5.18 0.15 11.28
CA ASP A 103 -4.46 1.12 10.45
C ASP A 103 -2.95 1.04 10.65
N ILE A 104 -2.48 0.82 11.89
CA ILE A 104 -1.08 0.60 12.21
C ILE A 104 -0.65 -0.78 11.71
N THR A 105 -1.41 -1.83 12.03
CA THR A 105 -1.11 -3.23 11.70
C THR A 105 -1.03 -3.45 10.18
N THR A 106 -1.89 -2.80 9.39
CA THR A 106 -1.88 -2.87 7.93
C THR A 106 -1.04 -1.80 7.27
N ASN A 107 -0.41 -0.94 8.08
CA ASN A 107 0.50 0.10 7.62
C ASN A 107 -0.15 1.06 6.61
N LYS A 108 -1.35 1.54 6.92
CA LYS A 108 -2.00 2.58 6.11
C LYS A 108 -1.29 3.91 6.28
N ILE A 109 -1.22 4.68 5.20
CA ILE A 109 -0.73 6.05 5.26
C ILE A 109 -1.72 6.93 6.01
N PRO A 110 -1.31 7.60 7.10
CA PRO A 110 -2.20 8.48 7.85
C PRO A 110 -2.62 9.70 7.02
N PRO A 111 -3.81 10.27 7.26
CA PRO A 111 -4.34 11.39 6.48
C PRO A 111 -3.41 12.62 6.41
N GLU A 112 -2.71 12.93 7.50
CA GLU A 112 -1.75 14.04 7.60
C GLU A 112 -0.56 13.89 6.66
N ASP A 113 -0.15 12.67 6.36
CA ASP A 113 1.00 12.37 5.50
C ASP A 113 0.62 12.29 4.01
N ARG A 114 -0.67 12.39 3.66
CA ARG A 114 -1.15 12.35 2.27
C ARG A 114 -0.98 13.67 1.52
N LEU A 115 -0.54 14.72 2.17
CA LEU A 115 -0.33 16.07 1.60
C LEU A 115 -1.55 16.62 0.84
N GLY A 116 -2.77 16.26 1.26
CA GLY A 116 -4.01 16.66 0.61
C GLY A 116 -4.32 15.92 -0.69
N ILE A 117 -3.50 14.95 -1.10
CA ILE A 117 -3.72 14.13 -2.30
C ILE A 117 -4.86 13.14 -2.03
N PRO A 118 -5.90 13.09 -2.89
CA PRO A 118 -6.98 12.12 -2.73
C PRO A 118 -6.47 10.68 -2.81
N HIS A 119 -6.88 9.86 -1.82
CA HIS A 119 -6.57 8.44 -1.78
C HIS A 119 -7.87 7.64 -1.75
N HIS A 120 -8.06 6.82 -2.76
CA HIS A 120 -9.22 5.94 -2.91
C HIS A 120 -8.90 4.54 -2.43
N LEU A 121 -9.92 3.81 -1.98
CA LEU A 121 -9.84 2.42 -1.55
C LEU A 121 -8.88 2.17 -0.36
N ILE A 122 -8.73 3.16 0.51
CA ILE A 122 -8.09 2.98 1.83
C ILE A 122 -9.19 3.03 2.89
N GLY A 123 -9.33 1.95 3.67
CA GLY A 123 -10.32 1.87 4.74
C GLY A 123 -11.78 1.99 4.26
N SER A 124 -12.05 1.62 3.01
CA SER A 124 -13.35 1.82 2.35
C SER A 124 -14.31 0.66 2.56
N ILE A 125 -13.83 -0.49 3.00
CA ILE A 125 -14.60 -1.73 3.19
C ILE A 125 -14.68 -2.03 4.68
N GLY A 126 -15.90 -2.26 5.19
CA GLY A 126 -16.07 -2.66 6.59
C GLY A 126 -15.44 -4.03 6.87
N PRO A 127 -14.88 -4.25 8.07
CA PRO A 127 -14.23 -5.53 8.42
C PRO A 127 -15.21 -6.72 8.41
N GLU A 128 -16.50 -6.45 8.52
CA GLU A 128 -17.59 -7.43 8.45
C GLU A 128 -17.92 -7.90 7.02
N ALA A 129 -17.47 -7.22 6.00
CA ALA A 129 -17.78 -7.53 4.60
C ALA A 129 -17.18 -8.87 4.12
N GLY A 130 -16.34 -9.51 4.93
CA GLY A 130 -15.73 -10.79 4.60
C GLY A 130 -14.57 -10.66 3.61
N GLU A 131 -14.47 -11.58 2.68
CA GLU A 131 -13.37 -11.63 1.71
C GLU A 131 -13.61 -10.68 0.54
N PHE A 132 -12.76 -9.66 0.40
CA PHE A 132 -12.72 -8.78 -0.77
C PHE A 132 -11.81 -9.42 -1.83
N THR A 133 -12.40 -9.77 -2.96
CA THR A 133 -11.76 -10.57 -4.00
C THR A 133 -11.09 -9.70 -5.09
N PRO A 134 -10.20 -10.28 -5.93
CA PRO A 134 -9.69 -9.57 -7.11
C PRO A 134 -10.78 -9.11 -8.08
N SER A 135 -11.91 -9.83 -8.18
CA SER A 135 -13.07 -9.43 -8.99
C SER A 135 -13.76 -8.19 -8.44
N ASP A 136 -13.95 -8.16 -7.11
CA ASP A 136 -14.54 -6.98 -6.45
C ASP A 136 -13.64 -5.76 -6.64
N PHE A 137 -12.31 -5.95 -6.49
CA PHE A 137 -11.34 -4.89 -6.73
C PHE A 137 -11.36 -4.40 -8.18
N ARG A 138 -11.47 -5.32 -9.18
CA ARG A 138 -11.60 -4.96 -10.59
C ARG A 138 -12.80 -4.04 -10.83
N ALA A 139 -13.98 -4.46 -10.38
CA ALA A 139 -15.22 -3.70 -10.59
C ALA A 139 -15.15 -2.30 -9.96
N LEU A 140 -14.73 -2.24 -8.69
CA LEU A 140 -14.65 -0.97 -7.95
C LEU A 140 -13.51 -0.09 -8.45
N GLY A 141 -12.34 -0.67 -8.73
CA GLY A 141 -11.17 0.05 -9.21
C GLY A 141 -11.36 0.66 -10.59
N GLN A 142 -12.02 -0.03 -11.52
CA GLN A 142 -12.35 0.51 -12.85
C GLN A 142 -13.26 1.72 -12.71
N SER A 143 -14.32 1.64 -11.89
CA SER A 143 -15.20 2.78 -11.64
C SER A 143 -14.49 3.99 -11.03
N VAL A 144 -13.52 3.75 -10.13
CA VAL A 144 -12.71 4.84 -9.54
C VAL A 144 -11.76 5.45 -10.58
N ILE A 145 -11.14 4.64 -11.45
CA ILE A 145 -10.29 5.13 -12.55
C ILE A 145 -11.10 6.05 -13.46
N GLU A 146 -12.28 5.59 -13.92
CA GLU A 146 -13.18 6.38 -14.78
C GLU A 146 -13.57 7.72 -14.14
N ASP A 147 -13.88 7.71 -12.84
CA ASP A 147 -14.25 8.91 -12.10
C ASP A 147 -13.07 9.89 -12.00
N ILE A 148 -11.84 9.42 -11.72
CA ILE A 148 -10.63 10.24 -11.68
C ILE A 148 -10.36 10.89 -13.04
N ILE A 149 -10.41 10.09 -14.13
CA ILE A 149 -10.19 10.56 -15.48
C ILE A 149 -11.24 11.59 -15.88
N SER A 150 -12.51 11.39 -15.50
CA SER A 150 -13.59 12.33 -15.78
C SER A 150 -13.35 13.73 -15.16
N ARG A 151 -12.57 13.80 -14.09
CA ARG A 151 -12.13 15.06 -13.46
C ARG A 151 -10.85 15.64 -14.05
N GLY A 152 -10.27 14.99 -15.08
CA GLY A 152 -9.03 15.42 -15.72
C GLY A 152 -7.77 15.11 -14.90
N ASN A 153 -7.86 14.23 -13.89
CA ASN A 153 -6.72 13.79 -13.10
C ASN A 153 -6.17 12.45 -13.58
N LEU A 154 -4.88 12.21 -13.32
CA LEU A 154 -4.18 10.99 -13.67
C LEU A 154 -4.36 9.94 -12.55
N PRO A 155 -4.94 8.76 -12.80
CA PRO A 155 -5.05 7.72 -11.80
C PRO A 155 -3.70 7.04 -11.54
N PHE A 156 -3.28 6.98 -10.26
CA PHE A 156 -2.13 6.24 -9.78
C PHE A 156 -2.59 4.99 -9.03
N VAL A 157 -2.42 3.81 -9.60
CA VAL A 157 -2.68 2.53 -8.94
C VAL A 157 -1.46 2.11 -8.14
N VAL A 158 -1.56 2.07 -6.81
CA VAL A 158 -0.41 1.91 -5.92
C VAL A 158 -0.61 0.77 -4.94
N GLY A 159 0.25 -0.25 -4.97
CA GLY A 159 0.17 -1.31 -3.98
C GLY A 159 1.07 -2.51 -4.22
N GLY A 160 0.96 -3.49 -3.30
CA GLY A 160 1.72 -4.73 -3.32
C GLY A 160 0.88 -5.96 -3.66
N SER A 161 -0.45 -5.82 -3.79
CA SER A 161 -1.34 -6.95 -4.10
C SER A 161 -1.41 -7.17 -5.61
N ASN A 162 -0.40 -7.87 -6.16
CA ASN A 162 -0.26 -8.09 -7.60
C ASN A 162 -1.48 -8.78 -8.23
N SER A 163 -2.23 -9.60 -7.49
CA SER A 163 -3.48 -10.19 -7.96
C SER A 163 -4.58 -9.14 -8.18
N PHE A 164 -4.61 -8.09 -7.37
CA PHE A 164 -5.52 -6.96 -7.55
C PHE A 164 -5.12 -6.13 -8.77
N ILE A 165 -3.83 -5.80 -8.89
CA ILE A 165 -3.29 -5.08 -10.06
C ILE A 165 -3.57 -5.86 -11.34
N TYR A 166 -3.30 -7.17 -11.34
CA TYR A 166 -3.57 -8.02 -12.49
C TYR A 166 -5.07 -8.08 -12.84
N ALA A 167 -5.93 -8.28 -11.85
CA ALA A 167 -7.37 -8.32 -12.07
C ALA A 167 -7.90 -7.00 -12.64
N LEU A 168 -7.40 -5.86 -12.14
CA LEU A 168 -7.82 -4.52 -12.59
C LEU A 168 -7.45 -4.25 -14.04
N LEU A 169 -6.23 -4.63 -14.43
CA LEU A 169 -5.60 -4.14 -15.67
C LEU A 169 -5.60 -5.17 -16.80
N ALA A 170 -5.55 -6.47 -16.51
CA ALA A 170 -5.54 -7.49 -17.56
C ALA A 170 -6.88 -7.52 -18.27
N GLU A 171 -6.87 -7.46 -19.63
CA GLU A 171 -8.09 -7.57 -20.43
C GLU A 171 -8.77 -8.91 -20.19
N ARG A 172 -8.00 -10.00 -20.26
CA ARG A 172 -8.48 -11.37 -20.03
C ARG A 172 -8.20 -11.79 -18.58
N PHE A 173 -9.08 -11.41 -17.67
CA PHE A 173 -9.04 -11.84 -16.26
C PHE A 173 -10.04 -12.97 -16.03
N ASN A 174 -9.55 -14.08 -15.46
CA ASN A 174 -10.39 -15.21 -15.04
C ASN A 174 -10.34 -15.34 -13.50
N PRO A 175 -11.45 -15.08 -12.79
CA PRO A 175 -11.52 -15.17 -11.33
C PRO A 175 -11.19 -16.55 -10.76
N GLY A 176 -11.46 -17.62 -11.53
CA GLY A 176 -11.20 -19.00 -11.14
C GLY A 176 -9.74 -19.45 -11.29
N SER A 177 -8.86 -18.59 -11.81
CA SER A 177 -7.46 -18.94 -12.09
C SER A 177 -6.49 -17.99 -11.39
N ASP A 178 -5.64 -18.53 -10.49
CA ASP A 178 -4.51 -17.78 -9.94
C ASP A 178 -3.27 -17.91 -10.85
N VAL A 179 -3.27 -17.14 -11.93
CA VAL A 179 -2.16 -17.13 -12.91
C VAL A 179 -0.84 -16.65 -12.33
N LEU A 180 -0.86 -15.94 -11.19
CA LEU A 180 0.34 -15.41 -10.55
C LEU A 180 0.99 -16.38 -9.56
N SER A 181 0.30 -17.43 -9.14
CA SER A 181 0.83 -18.48 -8.25
C SER A 181 0.90 -19.84 -8.96
N GLY A 182 0.15 -20.03 -10.05
CA GLY A 182 0.07 -21.28 -10.81
C GLY A 182 0.88 -21.30 -12.10
N SER A 183 0.60 -22.25 -12.98
CA SER A 183 1.21 -22.45 -14.30
C SER A 183 0.49 -21.72 -15.44
N GLY A 184 -0.59 -20.98 -15.15
CA GLY A 184 -1.39 -20.28 -16.15
C GLY A 184 -0.60 -19.19 -16.88
N LYS A 185 -0.96 -18.90 -18.13
CA LYS A 185 -0.37 -17.82 -18.94
C LYS A 185 -0.85 -16.46 -18.45
N VAL A 186 0.07 -15.55 -18.17
CA VAL A 186 -0.24 -14.15 -17.87
C VAL A 186 -0.75 -13.45 -19.12
N SER A 187 -1.88 -12.73 -19.06
CA SER A 187 -2.34 -11.89 -20.16
C SER A 187 -1.43 -10.65 -20.25
N HIS A 188 -0.93 -10.35 -21.46
CA HIS A 188 -0.18 -9.14 -21.74
C HIS A 188 -1.06 -8.01 -22.29
N GLU A 189 -2.29 -8.35 -22.73
CA GLU A 189 -3.28 -7.36 -23.19
C GLU A 189 -3.88 -6.65 -21.97
N LEU A 190 -3.94 -5.32 -22.03
CA LEU A 190 -4.37 -4.45 -20.93
C LEU A 190 -5.60 -3.64 -21.32
N VAL A 191 -6.46 -3.35 -20.34
CA VAL A 191 -7.69 -2.55 -20.52
C VAL A 191 -7.36 -1.07 -20.71
N PHE A 192 -6.26 -0.59 -20.11
CA PHE A 192 -5.81 0.80 -20.12
C PHE A 192 -4.41 0.91 -20.75
N ASP A 193 -4.05 2.11 -21.18
CA ASP A 193 -2.66 2.44 -21.47
C ASP A 193 -1.90 2.63 -20.15
N CYS A 194 -0.94 1.77 -19.86
CA CYS A 194 -0.32 1.64 -18.54
C CYS A 194 1.17 1.96 -18.52
N CYS A 195 1.57 2.88 -17.64
CA CYS A 195 2.96 3.10 -17.27
C CYS A 195 3.30 2.38 -15.96
N PHE A 196 4.14 1.35 -16.01
CA PHE A 196 4.50 0.56 -14.84
C PHE A 196 5.82 1.02 -14.22
N LEU A 197 5.78 1.44 -12.96
CA LEU A 197 6.94 1.77 -12.13
C LEU A 197 7.11 0.67 -11.07
N TRP A 198 8.21 -0.05 -11.12
CA TRP A 198 8.54 -1.08 -10.13
C TRP A 198 9.63 -0.60 -9.19
N VAL A 199 9.23 -0.20 -7.97
CA VAL A 199 10.17 0.17 -6.90
C VAL A 199 10.74 -1.10 -6.28
N ASP A 200 12.03 -1.30 -6.43
CA ASP A 200 12.75 -2.50 -6.04
C ASP A 200 13.96 -2.19 -5.15
N LEU A 201 14.25 -3.10 -4.23
CA LEU A 201 15.41 -3.07 -3.35
C LEU A 201 16.13 -4.43 -3.38
N SER A 202 17.43 -4.42 -3.09
CA SER A 202 18.13 -5.67 -2.78
C SER A 202 17.50 -6.33 -1.56
N PHE A 203 17.21 -7.65 -1.66
CA PHE A 203 16.45 -8.35 -0.62
C PHE A 203 17.07 -8.25 0.78
N PRO A 204 18.41 -8.33 0.98
CA PRO A 204 19.01 -8.16 2.31
C PRO A 204 18.67 -6.81 2.96
N VAL A 205 18.68 -5.72 2.19
CA VAL A 205 18.32 -4.37 2.68
C VAL A 205 16.81 -4.28 2.99
N LEU A 206 16.00 -4.89 2.15
CA LEU A 206 14.55 -4.94 2.38
C LEU A 206 14.21 -5.75 3.63
N ASP A 207 14.83 -6.92 3.84
CA ASP A 207 14.61 -7.78 5.02
C ASP A 207 14.97 -7.04 6.31
N GLU A 208 16.14 -6.39 6.36
CA GLU A 208 16.56 -5.58 7.50
C GLU A 208 15.56 -4.45 7.79
N TYR A 209 15.18 -3.71 6.76
CA TYR A 209 14.19 -2.63 6.88
C TYR A 209 12.82 -3.14 7.36
N LEU A 210 12.34 -4.26 6.83
CA LEU A 210 11.04 -4.82 7.22
C LEU A 210 11.01 -5.26 8.69
N ARG A 211 12.08 -5.88 9.18
CA ARG A 211 12.19 -6.27 10.59
C ARG A 211 12.14 -5.07 11.51
N LYS A 212 12.89 -4.02 11.16
CA LYS A 212 12.88 -2.76 11.89
C LYS A 212 11.51 -2.07 11.84
N ARG A 213 10.87 -2.02 10.68
CA ARG A 213 9.53 -1.44 10.53
C ARG A 213 8.50 -2.11 11.44
N VAL A 214 8.59 -3.42 11.65
CA VAL A 214 7.71 -4.11 12.60
C VAL A 214 7.96 -3.59 14.03
N ASP A 215 9.21 -3.38 14.45
CA ASP A 215 9.50 -2.78 15.75
C ASP A 215 8.91 -1.37 15.87
N ASP A 216 9.01 -0.56 14.81
CA ASP A 216 8.43 0.78 14.77
C ASP A 216 6.89 0.75 14.86
N MET A 217 6.23 -0.22 14.23
CA MET A 217 4.79 -0.42 14.34
C MET A 217 4.37 -0.74 15.79
N PHE A 218 5.14 -1.58 16.51
CA PHE A 218 4.89 -1.84 17.93
C PHE A 218 5.10 -0.60 18.79
N ASN A 219 6.13 0.19 18.50
CA ASN A 219 6.36 1.47 19.18
C ASN A 219 5.25 2.51 18.89
N SER A 220 4.54 2.35 17.79
CA SER A 220 3.43 3.23 17.37
C SER A 220 2.05 2.76 17.84
N GLY A 221 1.95 1.66 18.60
CA GLY A 221 0.70 1.18 19.18
C GLY A 221 0.06 -0.01 18.48
N MET A 222 0.81 -0.77 17.67
CA MET A 222 0.27 -1.97 16.99
C MET A 222 -0.27 -3.01 17.98
N PHE A 223 0.38 -3.16 19.17
CA PHE A 223 -0.09 -4.10 20.16
C PHE A 223 -1.47 -3.70 20.71
N GLU A 224 -1.64 -2.45 21.07
CA GLU A 224 -2.87 -1.88 21.60
C GLU A 224 -4.00 -1.98 20.56
N GLU A 225 -3.70 -1.73 19.29
CA GLU A 225 -4.63 -1.89 18.17
C GLU A 225 -5.09 -3.35 18.03
N LEU A 226 -4.17 -4.32 18.12
CA LEU A 226 -4.49 -5.76 18.08
C LEU A 226 -5.31 -6.21 19.29
N VAL A 227 -5.02 -5.67 20.50
CA VAL A 227 -5.82 -5.93 21.70
C VAL A 227 -7.25 -5.42 21.51
N GLN A 228 -7.41 -4.18 21.04
CA GLN A 228 -8.74 -3.63 20.78
C GLN A 228 -9.49 -4.48 19.75
N TYR A 229 -8.84 -4.82 18.64
CA TYR A 229 -9.42 -5.66 17.60
C TYR A 229 -9.86 -7.03 18.12
N TYR A 230 -9.05 -7.66 18.99
CA TYR A 230 -9.38 -8.93 19.62
C TYR A 230 -10.68 -8.85 20.42
N TYR A 231 -10.89 -7.78 21.18
CA TYR A 231 -12.11 -7.59 21.96
C TYR A 231 -13.34 -7.27 21.11
N ASP A 232 -13.16 -6.54 20.02
CA ASP A 232 -14.26 -6.16 19.13
C ASP A 232 -14.73 -7.33 18.25
N ASP A 233 -13.84 -8.30 18.00
CA ASP A 233 -14.10 -9.42 17.08
C ASP A 233 -14.20 -10.81 17.79
N THR A 234 -14.34 -10.85 19.13
CA THR A 234 -14.38 -12.11 19.91
C THR A 234 -15.39 -13.15 19.40
N ASN A 235 -16.48 -12.72 18.78
CA ASN A 235 -17.46 -13.64 18.18
C ASN A 235 -17.04 -14.23 16.82
N ARG A 236 -16.08 -13.62 16.13
CA ARG A 236 -15.58 -14.03 14.82
C ARG A 236 -14.39 -14.99 14.91
N PHE A 237 -13.56 -14.89 15.94
CA PHE A 237 -12.43 -15.81 16.18
C PHE A 237 -12.86 -17.27 16.45
N GLN A 238 -14.14 -17.52 16.70
CA GLN A 238 -14.66 -18.88 16.90
C GLN A 238 -14.94 -19.64 15.58
N ARG A 239 -14.92 -19.00 14.43
CA ARG A 239 -15.17 -19.62 13.14
C ARG A 239 -13.83 -19.98 12.48
N GLY A 240 -13.62 -21.27 12.20
CA GLY A 240 -12.36 -21.85 11.72
C GLY A 240 -11.80 -21.33 10.39
N ASN A 241 -12.50 -20.42 9.69
CA ASN A 241 -12.08 -19.87 8.41
C ASN A 241 -11.90 -18.36 8.50
N ARG A 242 -10.64 -17.89 8.45
CA ARG A 242 -10.32 -16.45 8.44
C ARG A 242 -10.67 -15.85 7.09
N THR A 243 -11.36 -14.71 7.11
CA THR A 243 -11.72 -13.93 5.92
C THR A 243 -11.31 -12.46 6.08
N GLY A 244 -11.10 -11.78 4.97
CA GLY A 244 -10.86 -10.35 4.97
C GLY A 244 -9.72 -9.91 5.88
N LEU A 245 -9.99 -8.94 6.75
CA LEU A 245 -9.02 -8.31 7.64
C LEU A 245 -8.39 -9.29 8.67
N GLN A 246 -9.06 -10.39 9.00
CA GLN A 246 -8.52 -11.43 9.89
C GLN A 246 -7.27 -12.13 9.33
N LYS A 247 -6.98 -11.94 8.02
CA LYS A 247 -5.76 -12.45 7.36
C LYS A 247 -4.58 -11.47 7.44
N ALA A 248 -4.77 -10.27 7.97
CA ALA A 248 -3.69 -9.29 8.11
C ALA A 248 -2.59 -9.85 9.02
N ILE A 249 -1.33 -9.75 8.57
CA ILE A 249 -0.16 -10.13 9.38
C ILE A 249 -0.18 -9.34 10.69
N GLY A 250 -0.08 -10.03 11.80
CA GLY A 250 -0.31 -9.52 13.15
C GLY A 250 -1.50 -10.18 13.81
N VAL A 251 -2.63 -10.30 13.12
CA VAL A 251 -3.86 -10.89 13.67
C VAL A 251 -3.72 -12.39 13.97
N PRO A 252 -3.32 -13.25 13.01
CA PRO A 252 -3.16 -14.68 13.28
C PRO A 252 -2.12 -15.00 14.35
N GLU A 253 -1.02 -14.24 14.36
CA GLU A 253 0.09 -14.43 15.27
C GLU A 253 -0.31 -14.11 16.70
N PHE A 254 -0.96 -12.96 16.91
CA PHE A 254 -1.42 -12.55 18.24
C PHE A 254 -2.66 -13.28 18.71
N GLU A 255 -3.55 -13.70 17.82
CA GLU A 255 -4.72 -14.51 18.21
C GLU A 255 -4.31 -15.78 18.98
N ARG A 256 -3.26 -16.50 18.53
CA ARG A 256 -2.74 -17.68 19.23
C ARG A 256 -2.23 -17.35 20.62
N CYS A 257 -1.51 -16.24 20.74
CA CYS A 257 -0.99 -15.76 22.03
C CYS A 257 -2.10 -15.29 22.95
N PHE A 258 -3.09 -14.55 22.43
CA PHE A 258 -4.20 -14.03 23.24
C PHE A 258 -5.14 -15.13 23.75
N ARG A 259 -5.30 -16.23 23.02
CA ARG A 259 -6.04 -17.41 23.49
C ARG A 259 -5.37 -18.06 24.70
N ARG A 260 -4.04 -18.03 24.77
CA ARG A 260 -3.27 -18.61 25.89
C ARG A 260 -3.06 -17.64 27.02
N TYR A 261 -2.82 -16.40 26.71
CA TYR A 261 -2.54 -15.28 27.62
C TYR A 261 -3.47 -14.13 27.26
N ALA A 262 -4.74 -14.20 27.67
CA ALA A 262 -5.72 -13.17 27.35
C ALA A 262 -5.23 -11.79 27.78
N PRO A 263 -5.19 -10.80 26.87
CA PRO A 263 -4.81 -9.45 27.20
C PRO A 263 -5.92 -8.80 28.06
N ARG A 264 -5.61 -7.70 28.73
CA ARG A 264 -6.62 -6.78 29.28
C ARG A 264 -6.78 -5.63 28.32
N LYS A 265 -7.97 -5.01 28.26
CA LYS A 265 -8.18 -3.82 27.41
C LYS A 265 -7.23 -2.66 27.72
N SER A 266 -6.72 -2.61 28.96
CA SER A 266 -5.77 -1.61 29.44
C SER A 266 -4.30 -1.99 29.25
N ASP A 267 -4.02 -3.19 28.72
CA ASP A 267 -2.63 -3.62 28.53
C ASP A 267 -2.00 -2.78 27.40
N THR A 268 -0.78 -2.31 27.67
CA THR A 268 0.07 -1.63 26.70
C THR A 268 1.35 -2.43 26.52
N TRP A 269 1.97 -2.33 25.34
CA TRP A 269 3.21 -3.04 25.06
C TRP A 269 4.30 -2.74 26.11
N ALA A 270 4.43 -1.48 26.50
CA ALA A 270 5.41 -1.04 27.51
C ALA A 270 5.08 -1.55 28.93
N GLY A 271 3.79 -1.70 29.25
CA GLY A 271 3.30 -2.09 30.59
C GLY A 271 3.18 -3.59 30.82
N LEU A 272 3.50 -4.45 29.83
CA LEU A 272 3.42 -5.90 29.97
C LEU A 272 4.40 -6.44 31.02
N ASP A 273 3.92 -7.39 31.82
CA ASP A 273 4.79 -8.17 32.72
C ASP A 273 5.77 -9.04 31.90
N PRO A 274 6.92 -9.43 32.51
CA PRO A 274 7.97 -10.17 31.78
C PRO A 274 7.51 -11.47 31.13
N VAL A 275 6.57 -12.21 31.75
CA VAL A 275 6.11 -13.51 31.27
C VAL A 275 5.27 -13.34 30.00
N ARG A 276 4.30 -12.42 30.04
CA ARG A 276 3.47 -12.09 28.88
C ARG A 276 4.29 -11.47 27.74
N ARG A 277 5.23 -10.58 28.11
CA ARG A 277 6.14 -9.97 27.13
C ARG A 277 6.96 -11.04 26.40
N ALA A 278 7.52 -12.02 27.10
CA ALA A 278 8.26 -13.11 26.50
C ALA A 278 7.37 -13.96 25.56
N ALA A 279 6.14 -14.27 25.98
CA ALA A 279 5.18 -15.01 25.15
C ALA A 279 4.80 -14.24 23.88
N TYR A 280 4.60 -12.92 23.97
CA TYR A 280 4.24 -12.09 22.83
C TYR A 280 5.42 -11.79 21.90
N GLN A 281 6.66 -11.82 22.39
CA GLN A 281 7.86 -11.68 21.54
C GLN A 281 7.96 -12.78 20.49
N GLU A 282 7.42 -13.98 20.75
CA GLU A 282 7.33 -15.04 19.74
C GLU A 282 6.43 -14.61 18.58
N ALA A 283 5.24 -14.06 18.88
CA ALA A 283 4.34 -13.53 17.87
C ALA A 283 5.00 -12.40 17.05
N VAL A 284 5.77 -11.54 17.68
CA VAL A 284 6.54 -10.48 16.99
C VAL A 284 7.56 -11.07 16.02
N ARG A 285 8.27 -12.13 16.42
CA ARG A 285 9.21 -12.82 15.52
C ARG A 285 8.50 -13.42 14.31
N GLU A 286 7.36 -14.06 14.51
CA GLU A 286 6.54 -14.61 13.43
C GLU A 286 6.03 -13.50 12.49
N ILE A 287 5.58 -12.36 13.03
CA ILE A 287 5.17 -11.20 12.22
C ILE A 287 6.32 -10.73 11.31
N LYS A 288 7.53 -10.59 11.88
CA LYS A 288 8.72 -10.20 11.10
C LYS A 288 8.99 -11.20 9.98
N GLU A 289 8.97 -12.49 10.29
CA GLU A 289 9.21 -13.54 9.30
C GLU A 289 8.11 -13.57 8.22
N ASN A 290 6.83 -13.53 8.61
CA ASN A 290 5.71 -13.54 7.68
C ASN A 290 5.70 -12.30 6.78
N THR A 291 6.13 -11.15 7.29
CA THR A 291 6.29 -9.92 6.50
C THR A 291 7.39 -10.08 5.45
N CYS A 292 8.54 -10.67 5.80
CA CYS A 292 9.62 -10.96 4.86
C CYS A 292 9.18 -12.00 3.81
N GLN A 293 8.45 -13.03 4.21
CA GLN A 293 7.89 -14.02 3.28
C GLN A 293 6.84 -13.40 2.34
N LEU A 294 6.02 -12.47 2.84
CA LEU A 294 5.10 -11.71 1.99
C LEU A 294 5.86 -10.94 0.91
N ALA A 295 6.92 -10.23 1.29
CA ALA A 295 7.77 -9.47 0.35
C ALA A 295 8.35 -10.38 -0.74
N LYS A 296 8.90 -11.55 -0.38
CA LYS A 296 9.42 -12.54 -1.34
C LYS A 296 8.34 -12.99 -2.33
N ARG A 297 7.13 -13.32 -1.83
CA ARG A 297 6.01 -13.73 -2.69
C ARG A 297 5.58 -12.59 -3.63
N GLN A 298 5.57 -11.35 -3.16
CA GLN A 298 5.24 -10.19 -3.99
C GLN A 298 6.27 -9.99 -5.10
N ILE A 299 7.57 -10.07 -4.79
CA ILE A 299 8.65 -9.99 -5.79
C ILE A 299 8.49 -11.10 -6.83
N GLY A 300 8.26 -12.34 -6.41
CA GLY A 300 8.04 -13.46 -7.34
C GLY A 300 6.85 -13.23 -8.29
N LYS A 301 5.75 -12.65 -7.80
CA LYS A 301 4.59 -12.30 -8.64
C LYS A 301 4.91 -11.15 -9.62
N ILE A 302 5.69 -10.15 -9.20
CA ILE A 302 6.15 -9.06 -10.08
C ILE A 302 7.03 -9.61 -11.21
N MET A 303 7.99 -10.48 -10.88
CA MET A 303 8.83 -11.14 -11.88
C MET A 303 7.99 -11.91 -12.89
N ARG A 304 6.95 -12.61 -12.43
CA ARG A 304 6.04 -13.35 -13.30
C ARG A 304 5.23 -12.43 -14.24
N LEU A 305 4.81 -11.25 -13.79
CA LEU A 305 4.17 -10.25 -14.65
C LEU A 305 5.14 -9.76 -15.73
N ARG A 306 6.39 -9.45 -15.35
CA ARG A 306 7.44 -9.05 -16.28
C ARG A 306 7.71 -10.13 -17.32
N ASP A 307 7.87 -11.37 -16.90
CA ASP A 307 8.15 -12.52 -17.79
C ASP A 307 6.91 -12.82 -18.68
N GLY A 308 5.72 -12.39 -18.25
CA GLY A 308 4.47 -12.42 -19.03
C GLY A 308 4.32 -11.28 -20.04
N GLY A 309 5.30 -10.38 -20.15
CA GLY A 309 5.35 -9.32 -21.16
C GLY A 309 4.92 -7.93 -20.68
N TRP A 310 4.72 -7.72 -19.37
CA TRP A 310 4.44 -6.39 -18.83
C TRP A 310 5.73 -5.54 -18.79
N ASP A 311 5.70 -4.33 -19.34
CA ASP A 311 6.85 -3.42 -19.42
C ASP A 311 7.12 -2.72 -18.09
N LEU A 312 7.71 -3.43 -17.13
CA LEU A 312 7.99 -2.93 -15.79
C LEU A 312 9.29 -2.11 -15.76
N ARG A 313 9.18 -0.80 -15.52
CA ARG A 313 10.30 0.12 -15.36
C ARG A 313 10.85 0.00 -13.93
N ARG A 314 11.94 -0.76 -13.76
CA ARG A 314 12.56 -1.02 -12.46
C ARG A 314 13.31 0.20 -11.95
N LEU A 315 13.04 0.60 -10.70
CA LEU A 315 13.63 1.71 -9.97
C LEU A 315 14.35 1.15 -8.74
N ASN A 316 15.66 1.30 -8.68
CA ASN A 316 16.46 0.74 -7.59
C ASN A 316 16.55 1.72 -6.42
N ALA A 317 15.83 1.44 -5.33
CA ALA A 317 15.81 2.25 -4.11
C ALA A 317 16.83 1.79 -3.05
N THR A 318 17.68 0.80 -3.33
CA THR A 318 18.55 0.15 -2.34
C THR A 318 19.42 1.14 -1.56
N GLU A 319 20.11 2.05 -2.26
CA GLU A 319 21.02 2.98 -1.60
C GLU A 319 20.29 4.06 -0.79
N ALA A 320 19.10 4.47 -1.23
CA ALA A 320 18.27 5.40 -0.46
C ALA A 320 17.84 4.76 0.88
N PHE A 321 17.44 3.48 0.87
CA PHE A 321 17.07 2.76 2.08
C PHE A 321 18.26 2.50 3.01
N ARG A 322 19.44 2.17 2.49
CA ARG A 322 20.68 2.06 3.29
C ARG A 322 21.00 3.39 3.96
N ALA A 323 20.92 4.49 3.21
CA ALA A 323 21.19 5.82 3.76
C ALA A 323 20.16 6.21 4.83
N ALA A 324 18.88 5.88 4.66
CA ALA A 324 17.83 6.13 5.64
C ALA A 324 18.09 5.38 6.96
N MET A 325 18.38 4.06 6.88
CA MET A 325 18.69 3.25 8.05
C MET A 325 19.97 3.69 8.77
N ALA A 326 21.00 4.11 8.02
CA ALA A 326 22.25 4.61 8.60
C ALA A 326 22.15 6.02 9.20
N ALA A 327 21.15 6.82 8.81
CA ALA A 327 20.96 8.19 9.31
C ALA A 327 20.38 8.24 10.73
N GLU A 328 19.79 7.14 11.20
CA GLU A 328 19.28 7.03 12.55
C GLU A 328 20.43 7.07 13.56
N GLY A 329 20.47 8.15 14.32
CA GLY A 329 21.50 8.42 15.31
C GLY A 329 22.65 9.35 14.87
N SER A 330 22.74 9.74 13.61
CA SER A 330 23.87 10.55 13.11
C SER A 330 23.53 11.98 12.65
N GLY A 331 22.26 12.41 12.69
CA GLY A 331 21.84 13.75 12.25
C GLY A 331 22.01 14.03 10.73
N LYS A 332 22.37 13.02 9.94
CA LYS A 332 22.63 13.14 8.49
C LYS A 332 21.41 12.86 7.62
N GLY A 333 20.23 13.30 8.04
CA GLY A 333 18.95 13.03 7.39
C GLY A 333 18.81 13.52 5.93
N HIS A 334 19.67 14.39 5.45
CA HIS A 334 19.55 14.91 4.07
C HIS A 334 20.04 13.93 2.99
N ARG A 335 21.00 13.09 3.30
CA ARG A 335 21.65 12.22 2.29
C ARG A 335 20.69 11.21 1.62
N TRP A 336 19.73 10.68 2.35
CA TRP A 336 18.77 9.72 1.77
C TRP A 336 17.81 10.38 0.77
N ALA A 337 17.39 11.63 1.05
CA ALA A 337 16.49 12.37 0.19
C ALA A 337 17.14 12.69 -1.17
N ASP A 338 18.41 13.10 -1.17
CA ASP A 338 19.18 13.36 -2.40
C ASP A 338 19.33 12.07 -3.22
N ILE A 339 19.59 10.93 -2.56
CA ILE A 339 19.71 9.63 -3.23
C ILE A 339 18.34 9.18 -3.78
N TRP A 340 17.26 9.35 -3.00
CA TRP A 340 15.90 9.05 -3.43
C TRP A 340 15.51 9.89 -4.65
N GLU A 341 15.75 11.17 -4.62
CA GLU A 341 15.51 12.08 -5.74
C GLU A 341 16.28 11.63 -6.99
N ALA A 342 17.58 11.36 -6.85
CA ALA A 342 18.44 11.01 -7.97
C ALA A 342 18.14 9.63 -8.58
N GLN A 343 17.78 8.63 -7.75
CA GLN A 343 17.68 7.24 -8.18
C GLN A 343 16.25 6.74 -8.37
N VAL A 344 15.27 7.39 -7.72
CA VAL A 344 13.88 6.94 -7.72
C VAL A 344 12.95 8.02 -8.29
N LEU A 345 12.81 9.16 -7.64
CA LEU A 345 11.83 10.17 -8.03
C LEU A 345 12.14 10.79 -9.40
N GLY A 346 13.35 11.30 -9.61
CA GLY A 346 13.75 11.95 -10.86
C GLY A 346 13.61 11.04 -12.08
N PRO A 347 14.12 9.78 -12.07
CA PRO A 347 13.86 8.82 -13.13
C PRO A 347 12.37 8.53 -13.33
N SER A 348 11.59 8.36 -12.25
CA SER A 348 10.14 8.11 -12.32
C SER A 348 9.40 9.25 -12.98
N ALA A 349 9.70 10.49 -12.60
CA ALA A 349 9.07 11.69 -13.16
C ALA A 349 9.34 11.81 -14.68
N LYS A 350 10.56 11.48 -15.12
CA LYS A 350 10.92 11.45 -16.56
C LYS A 350 10.13 10.38 -17.31
N ILE A 351 9.98 9.19 -16.73
CA ILE A 351 9.21 8.08 -17.33
C ILE A 351 7.73 8.49 -17.45
N VAL A 352 7.12 9.00 -16.37
CA VAL A 352 5.71 9.42 -16.38
C VAL A 352 5.48 10.57 -17.37
N LYS A 353 6.38 11.56 -17.36
CA LYS A 353 6.28 12.68 -18.31
C LYS A 353 6.29 12.22 -19.76
N ARG A 354 7.24 11.36 -20.13
CA ARG A 354 7.32 10.79 -21.47
C ARG A 354 6.07 10.01 -21.85
N PHE A 355 5.59 9.16 -20.94
CA PHE A 355 4.35 8.40 -21.13
C PHE A 355 3.13 9.30 -21.37
N LEU A 356 3.07 10.47 -20.76
CA LEU A 356 1.98 11.43 -20.96
C LEU A 356 2.08 12.18 -22.30
N GLU A 357 3.29 12.30 -22.88
CA GLU A 357 3.56 12.96 -24.15
C GLU A 357 3.37 12.02 -25.37
N GLU A 358 3.43 10.71 -25.18
CA GLU A 358 3.14 9.68 -26.18
C GLU A 358 1.63 9.53 -26.44
#